data_5f4b6bd69c72cfb6de9577134d9fdeb5
#
_entry.id   5f4b6bd69c72cfb6de9577134d9fdeb5
#
_cell.length_a   1.000
_cell.length_b   1.000
_cell.length_c   1.000
_cell.angle_alpha   90.00
_cell.angle_beta   90.00
_cell.angle_gamma   90.00
#
_symmetry.space_group_name_H-M   'P 1'
#
loop_
_entity.id
_entity.type
_entity.pdbx_description
1 polymer ?
#
loop_
_entity_poly.entity_id
_entity_poly.type
_entity_poly.pdbx_seq_one_letter_code
_entity_poly.pdbx_strand_id
1 'polypeptide(L)'
;MSTEGHARLQLHTRLEKWALKVPFHITGYTFDVFEALVVSLHEGGRVGRGEALGVYYRDDTPVSMLAQVEALRERIEAGVTRQQLLELLPAGGARNAIDCALWDLEAKRSGRPVWMLAGQDAPRPLLTTFTLSADEPATMVEVARGFPGARALKLKLTNDEFNADRVRAVRAACPGAWIMVDANQGFTRESFARLLPALVDARVAVVEQPFPIGSEAWLDGLDSPIMIAADESVQDHHDLPALVGRVGMINIKLDKCGGLTEALAMAEQARKLGFELMVGNMSGSSLAMAPAFVLGQSCKVVDLDGPVFLRVDPAPSATYRDGLIWCDDAVWGGPLAAAA
;
A
#
# COMPACT_ATOMS: atom_id res chain seq x y z
N MET A 1 -26.75 -38.29 -12.69
CA MET A 1 -26.25 -36.88 -12.73
C MET A 1 -26.37 -36.39 -11.31
N SER A 2 -25.26 -36.48 -10.54
CA SER A 2 -25.19 -35.96 -9.18
C SER A 2 -25.14 -34.43 -9.26
N THR A 3 -26.15 -33.77 -8.76
CA THR A 3 -26.10 -32.34 -8.44
C THR A 3 -25.09 -32.19 -7.32
N GLU A 4 -23.82 -31.89 -7.67
CA GLU A 4 -22.89 -31.34 -6.72
C GLU A 4 -23.52 -30.04 -6.24
N GLY A 5 -24.10 -30.03 -5.05
CA GLY A 5 -24.59 -28.86 -4.38
C GLY A 5 -23.37 -27.94 -4.20
N HIS A 6 -23.29 -26.86 -4.97
CA HIS A 6 -22.26 -25.82 -4.78
C HIS A 6 -22.36 -25.38 -3.32
N ALA A 7 -21.31 -25.64 -2.56
CA ALA A 7 -21.25 -25.20 -1.18
C ALA A 7 -21.47 -23.67 -1.18
N ARG A 8 -22.46 -23.22 -0.39
CA ARG A 8 -22.81 -21.81 -0.30
C ARG A 8 -21.62 -21.02 0.23
N LEU A 9 -21.31 -19.89 -0.40
CA LEU A 9 -20.31 -18.96 0.08
C LEU A 9 -20.77 -18.34 1.40
N GLN A 10 -19.89 -18.30 2.40
CA GLN A 10 -20.15 -17.71 3.71
C GLN A 10 -19.18 -16.57 3.96
N LEU A 11 -19.71 -15.40 4.31
CA LEU A 11 -18.94 -14.21 4.65
C LEU A 11 -18.71 -14.13 6.16
N HIS A 12 -17.46 -14.01 6.56
CA HIS A 12 -17.08 -13.69 7.94
C HIS A 12 -16.26 -12.40 7.95
N THR A 13 -16.57 -11.53 8.91
CA THR A 13 -15.92 -10.23 9.11
C THR A 13 -15.38 -10.12 10.51
N ARG A 14 -14.24 -9.46 10.66
CA ARG A 14 -13.58 -9.22 11.94
C ARG A 14 -12.92 -7.85 11.95
N LEU A 15 -13.06 -7.11 13.05
CA LEU A 15 -12.24 -5.94 13.33
C LEU A 15 -11.02 -6.37 14.15
N GLU A 16 -9.83 -6.06 13.66
CA GLU A 16 -8.56 -6.40 14.29
C GLU A 16 -7.82 -5.13 14.71
N LYS A 17 -6.98 -5.27 15.74
CA LYS A 17 -6.15 -4.19 16.27
C LYS A 17 -4.70 -4.64 16.34
N TRP A 18 -3.86 -3.96 15.59
CA TRP A 18 -2.44 -4.25 15.52
C TRP A 18 -1.65 -3.24 16.35
N ALA A 19 -1.19 -3.64 17.53
CA ALA A 19 -0.37 -2.80 18.40
C ALA A 19 0.98 -2.50 17.76
N LEU A 20 1.41 -1.24 17.77
CA LEU A 20 2.69 -0.80 17.24
C LEU A 20 3.82 -0.98 18.25
N LYS A 21 5.06 -1.17 17.77
CA LYS A 21 6.28 -1.22 18.57
C LYS A 21 6.55 0.14 19.24
N VAL A 22 6.33 1.20 18.47
CA VAL A 22 6.44 2.61 18.85
C VAL A 22 5.34 3.39 18.16
N PRO A 23 4.91 4.56 18.67
CA PRO A 23 3.97 5.42 17.96
C PRO A 23 4.48 5.80 16.57
N PHE A 24 3.58 5.84 15.60
CA PHE A 24 3.88 6.20 14.22
C PHE A 24 3.34 7.60 13.91
N HIS A 25 4.25 8.52 13.55
CA HIS A 25 3.94 9.93 13.32
C HIS A 25 4.05 10.28 11.83
N ILE A 26 3.00 10.90 11.31
CA ILE A 26 2.96 11.52 9.98
C ILE A 26 2.34 12.92 10.10
N THR A 27 2.37 13.70 9.03
CA THR A 27 1.75 15.03 9.02
C THR A 27 0.29 14.97 9.47
N GLY A 28 -0.02 15.58 10.61
CA GLY A 28 -1.38 15.69 11.14
C GLY A 28 -1.92 14.47 11.91
N TYR A 29 -1.19 13.34 11.96
CA TYR A 29 -1.69 12.11 12.58
C TYR A 29 -0.62 11.40 13.41
N THR A 30 -1.09 10.75 14.50
CA THR A 30 -0.30 9.85 15.34
C THR A 30 -1.09 8.57 15.58
N PHE A 31 -0.44 7.43 15.39
CA PHE A 31 -1.04 6.11 15.55
C PHE A 31 -0.26 5.32 16.60
N ASP A 32 -0.95 4.76 17.59
CA ASP A 32 -0.43 3.80 18.58
C ASP A 32 -0.85 2.37 18.23
N VAL A 33 -1.90 2.24 17.44
CA VAL A 33 -2.49 1.00 16.98
C VAL A 33 -3.01 1.19 15.55
N PHE A 34 -2.87 0.18 14.71
CA PHE A 34 -3.57 0.12 13.45
C PHE A 34 -4.82 -0.75 13.62
N GLU A 35 -5.94 -0.25 13.16
CA GLU A 35 -7.21 -0.97 13.16
C GLU A 35 -7.53 -1.41 11.74
N ALA A 36 -7.96 -2.67 11.58
CA ALA A 36 -8.20 -3.27 10.27
C ALA A 36 -9.55 -3.99 10.24
N LEU A 37 -10.16 -4.03 9.06
CA LEU A 37 -11.22 -4.96 8.72
C LEU A 37 -10.60 -6.19 8.05
N VAL A 38 -10.84 -7.36 8.60
CA VAL A 38 -10.50 -8.65 7.97
C VAL A 38 -11.76 -9.32 7.47
N VAL A 39 -11.77 -9.65 6.19
CA VAL A 39 -12.82 -10.41 5.51
C VAL A 39 -12.34 -11.82 5.24
N SER A 40 -13.18 -12.81 5.49
CA SER A 40 -12.93 -14.21 5.11
C SER A 40 -14.15 -14.77 4.38
N LEU A 41 -13.91 -15.37 3.22
CA LEU A 41 -14.92 -16.02 2.38
C LEU A 41 -14.70 -17.53 2.45
N HIS A 42 -15.68 -18.25 2.97
CA HIS A 42 -15.61 -19.71 3.17
C HIS A 42 -16.48 -20.45 2.15
N GLU A 43 -15.92 -21.45 1.50
CA GLU A 43 -16.63 -22.29 0.54
C GLU A 43 -16.00 -23.69 0.44
N GLY A 44 -16.76 -24.72 0.76
CA GLY A 44 -16.34 -26.11 0.57
C GLY A 44 -14.98 -26.45 1.19
N GLY A 45 -14.71 -25.98 2.40
CA GLY A 45 -13.43 -26.15 3.10
C GLY A 45 -12.30 -25.23 2.65
N ARG A 46 -12.54 -24.34 1.68
CA ARG A 46 -11.60 -23.30 1.22
C ARG A 46 -11.90 -22.00 1.94
N VAL A 47 -10.88 -21.20 2.20
CA VAL A 47 -11.00 -19.89 2.84
C VAL A 47 -10.18 -18.87 2.06
N GLY A 48 -10.85 -17.86 1.48
CA GLY A 48 -10.20 -16.69 0.93
C GLY A 48 -10.18 -15.56 1.95
N ARG A 49 -9.07 -14.81 2.07
CA ARG A 49 -8.87 -13.78 3.09
C ARG A 49 -8.47 -12.46 2.46
N GLY A 50 -8.89 -11.35 3.06
CA GLY A 50 -8.45 -10.02 2.73
C GLY A 50 -8.46 -9.13 3.97
N GLU A 51 -7.53 -8.19 4.04
CA GLU A 51 -7.39 -7.20 5.11
C GLU A 51 -7.32 -5.80 4.51
N ALA A 52 -8.01 -4.85 5.13
CA ALA A 52 -7.96 -3.45 4.77
C ALA A 52 -7.96 -2.57 6.02
N LEU A 53 -7.22 -1.46 5.96
CA LEU A 53 -7.19 -0.44 7.02
C LEU A 53 -8.07 0.75 6.65
N GLY A 54 -8.41 0.89 5.36
CA GLY A 54 -9.12 2.04 4.84
C GLY A 54 -8.23 3.26 4.65
N VAL A 55 -8.85 4.37 4.34
CA VAL A 55 -8.19 5.64 4.01
C VAL A 55 -8.57 6.69 5.05
N TYR A 56 -7.77 6.80 6.12
CA TYR A 56 -8.07 7.60 7.31
C TYR A 56 -8.41 9.08 6.99
N TYR A 57 -7.76 9.68 5.98
CA TYR A 57 -8.04 11.07 5.57
C TYR A 57 -9.29 11.23 4.68
N ARG A 58 -10.04 10.15 4.46
CA ARG A 58 -11.33 10.09 3.74
C ARG A 58 -12.46 9.51 4.61
N ASP A 59 -12.26 9.42 5.91
CA ASP A 59 -13.22 8.82 6.85
C ASP A 59 -13.57 7.35 6.52
N ASP A 60 -12.72 6.68 5.74
CA ASP A 60 -12.84 5.25 5.45
C ASP A 60 -12.21 4.45 6.59
N THR A 61 -13.01 4.23 7.62
CA THR A 61 -12.61 3.58 8.88
C THR A 61 -12.99 2.09 8.89
N PRO A 62 -12.37 1.25 9.74
CA PRO A 62 -12.77 -0.15 9.88
C PRO A 62 -14.25 -0.35 10.19
N VAL A 63 -14.86 0.56 10.95
CA VAL A 63 -16.29 0.51 11.27
C VAL A 63 -17.15 0.87 10.06
N SER A 64 -16.78 1.90 9.30
CA SER A 64 -17.51 2.27 8.07
C SER A 64 -17.35 1.21 6.99
N MET A 65 -16.15 0.63 6.85
CA MET A 65 -15.91 -0.51 5.94
C MET A 65 -16.74 -1.74 6.31
N LEU A 66 -16.79 -2.09 7.61
CA LEU A 66 -17.63 -3.20 8.09
C LEU A 66 -19.10 -2.99 7.73
N ALA A 67 -19.64 -1.78 7.96
CA ALA A 67 -21.03 -1.47 7.61
C ALA A 67 -21.30 -1.63 6.10
N GLN A 68 -20.38 -1.21 5.23
CA GLN A 68 -20.48 -1.37 3.78
C GLN A 68 -20.47 -2.85 3.37
N VAL A 69 -19.59 -3.66 3.97
CA VAL A 69 -19.50 -5.10 3.70
C VAL A 69 -20.77 -5.82 4.15
N GLU A 70 -21.27 -5.52 5.36
CA GLU A 70 -22.48 -6.14 5.91
C GLU A 70 -23.74 -5.79 5.10
N ALA A 71 -23.83 -4.56 4.57
CA ALA A 71 -24.94 -4.16 3.71
C ALA A 71 -25.00 -4.97 2.39
N LEU A 72 -23.89 -5.57 1.97
CA LEU A 72 -23.80 -6.41 0.77
C LEU A 72 -23.72 -7.92 1.07
N ARG A 73 -23.83 -8.32 2.34
CA ARG A 73 -23.66 -9.73 2.78
C ARG A 73 -24.39 -10.74 1.89
N GLU A 74 -25.69 -10.54 1.69
CA GLU A 74 -26.50 -11.47 0.90
C GLU A 74 -26.03 -11.59 -0.56
N ARG A 75 -25.59 -10.47 -1.16
CA ARG A 75 -25.07 -10.46 -2.52
C ARG A 75 -23.72 -11.14 -2.62
N ILE A 76 -22.84 -10.92 -1.62
CA ILE A 76 -21.53 -11.56 -1.54
C ILE A 76 -21.72 -13.07 -1.40
N GLU A 77 -22.58 -13.50 -0.48
CA GLU A 77 -22.86 -14.94 -0.24
C GLU A 77 -23.60 -15.62 -1.40
N ALA A 78 -24.27 -14.84 -2.25
CA ALA A 78 -24.83 -15.33 -3.50
C ALA A 78 -23.80 -15.57 -4.61
N GLY A 79 -22.53 -15.16 -4.39
CA GLY A 79 -21.43 -15.42 -5.32
C GLY A 79 -21.09 -14.24 -6.23
N VAL A 80 -20.78 -13.09 -5.66
CA VAL A 80 -20.30 -11.91 -6.42
C VAL A 80 -18.94 -12.21 -7.08
N THR A 81 -18.75 -11.74 -8.30
CA THR A 81 -17.45 -11.75 -8.98
C THR A 81 -16.70 -10.47 -8.66
N ARG A 82 -15.35 -10.50 -8.85
CA ARG A 82 -14.49 -9.32 -8.67
C ARG A 82 -14.91 -8.15 -9.58
N GLN A 83 -15.34 -8.43 -10.81
CA GLN A 83 -15.83 -7.41 -11.74
C GLN A 83 -17.14 -6.77 -11.26
N GLN A 84 -18.09 -7.59 -10.82
CA GLN A 84 -19.34 -7.08 -10.25
C GLN A 84 -19.12 -6.25 -8.99
N LEU A 85 -18.08 -6.59 -8.21
CA LEU A 85 -17.71 -5.84 -7.00
C LEU A 85 -17.31 -4.39 -7.30
N LEU A 86 -16.66 -4.13 -8.45
CA LEU A 86 -16.29 -2.78 -8.88
C LEU A 86 -17.53 -1.87 -9.06
N GLU A 87 -18.67 -2.45 -9.44
CA GLU A 87 -19.92 -1.73 -9.63
C GLU A 87 -20.72 -1.56 -8.32
N LEU A 88 -20.50 -2.48 -7.36
CA LEU A 88 -21.28 -2.54 -6.12
C LEU A 88 -20.73 -1.67 -5.00
N LEU A 89 -19.41 -1.48 -4.96
CA LEU A 89 -18.73 -0.68 -3.94
C LEU A 89 -17.83 0.37 -4.59
N PRO A 90 -17.78 1.57 -4.02
CA PRO A 90 -16.79 2.58 -4.43
C PRO A 90 -15.37 2.08 -4.15
N ALA A 91 -14.38 2.78 -4.70
CA ALA A 91 -12.98 2.63 -4.32
C ALA A 91 -12.82 2.90 -2.81
N GLY A 92 -12.07 2.05 -2.12
CA GLY A 92 -11.90 2.12 -0.66
C GLY A 92 -11.63 0.77 -0.03
N GLY A 93 -11.42 0.78 1.28
CA GLY A 93 -10.98 -0.40 2.01
C GLY A 93 -12.00 -1.53 2.07
N ALA A 94 -13.32 -1.23 2.12
CA ALA A 94 -14.35 -2.26 2.10
C ALA A 94 -14.27 -3.12 0.82
N ARG A 95 -14.12 -2.46 -0.34
CA ARG A 95 -13.94 -3.15 -1.62
C ARG A 95 -12.62 -3.90 -1.65
N ASN A 96 -11.53 -3.30 -1.15
CA ASN A 96 -10.22 -3.94 -1.07
C ASN A 96 -10.27 -5.26 -0.29
N ALA A 97 -10.85 -5.27 0.92
CA ALA A 97 -10.93 -6.47 1.75
C ALA A 97 -11.70 -7.60 1.06
N ILE A 98 -12.83 -7.30 0.39
CA ILE A 98 -13.61 -8.32 -0.33
C ILE A 98 -12.88 -8.77 -1.60
N ASP A 99 -12.34 -7.86 -2.40
CA ASP A 99 -11.63 -8.17 -3.64
C ASP A 99 -10.43 -9.08 -3.38
N CYS A 100 -9.62 -8.77 -2.37
CA CYS A 100 -8.49 -9.61 -1.97
C CYS A 100 -8.95 -10.98 -1.45
N ALA A 101 -10.07 -11.05 -0.70
CA ALA A 101 -10.63 -12.33 -0.27
C ALA A 101 -11.14 -13.18 -1.45
N LEU A 102 -11.71 -12.56 -2.48
CA LEU A 102 -12.12 -13.24 -3.71
C LEU A 102 -10.93 -13.77 -4.51
N TRP A 103 -9.86 -12.99 -4.66
CA TRP A 103 -8.62 -13.43 -5.29
C TRP A 103 -8.01 -14.64 -4.59
N ASP A 104 -7.90 -14.60 -3.26
CA ASP A 104 -7.36 -15.69 -2.45
C ASP A 104 -8.22 -16.94 -2.54
N LEU A 105 -9.56 -16.79 -2.56
CA LEU A 105 -10.48 -17.89 -2.75
C LEU A 105 -10.38 -18.52 -4.16
N GLU A 106 -10.23 -17.68 -5.19
CA GLU A 106 -10.08 -18.12 -6.58
C GLU A 106 -8.78 -18.91 -6.78
N ALA A 107 -7.70 -18.51 -6.13
CA ALA A 107 -6.45 -19.29 -6.16
C ALA A 107 -6.65 -20.69 -5.59
N LYS A 108 -7.38 -20.82 -4.48
CA LYS A 108 -7.70 -22.11 -3.86
C LYS A 108 -8.69 -22.95 -4.66
N ARG A 109 -9.62 -22.31 -5.38
CA ARG A 109 -10.56 -22.99 -6.28
C ARG A 109 -9.85 -23.55 -7.50
N SER A 110 -8.98 -22.76 -8.11
CA SER A 110 -8.34 -23.09 -9.37
C SER A 110 -7.06 -23.94 -9.21
N GLY A 111 -6.52 -24.03 -8.00
CA GLY A 111 -5.20 -24.65 -7.76
C GLY A 111 -4.03 -23.84 -8.34
N ARG A 112 -4.22 -22.55 -8.68
CA ARG A 112 -3.24 -21.66 -9.27
C ARG A 112 -2.99 -20.47 -8.36
N PRO A 113 -1.76 -20.06 -8.11
CA PRO A 113 -1.47 -18.91 -7.26
C PRO A 113 -1.96 -17.59 -7.91
N VAL A 114 -2.25 -16.59 -7.07
CA VAL A 114 -2.79 -15.31 -7.53
C VAL A 114 -1.91 -14.62 -8.55
N TRP A 115 -0.58 -14.65 -8.40
CA TRP A 115 0.31 -14.03 -9.37
C TRP A 115 0.12 -14.62 -10.79
N MET A 116 -0.13 -15.93 -10.91
CA MET A 116 -0.42 -16.59 -12.18
C MET A 116 -1.81 -16.21 -12.70
N LEU A 117 -2.83 -16.10 -11.83
CA LEU A 117 -4.18 -15.64 -12.19
C LEU A 117 -4.17 -14.17 -12.65
N ALA A 118 -3.27 -13.35 -12.09
CA ALA A 118 -3.04 -11.96 -12.48
C ALA A 118 -2.20 -11.82 -13.77
N GLY A 119 -1.80 -12.93 -14.40
CA GLY A 119 -1.01 -12.92 -15.64
C GLY A 119 0.43 -12.43 -15.44
N GLN A 120 0.98 -12.62 -14.24
CA GLN A 120 2.35 -12.23 -13.91
C GLN A 120 3.28 -13.46 -13.89
N ASP A 121 4.57 -13.20 -14.01
CA ASP A 121 5.62 -14.19 -13.80
C ASP A 121 5.73 -14.57 -12.31
N ALA A 122 6.43 -15.68 -12.03
CA ALA A 122 6.71 -16.09 -10.65
C ALA A 122 7.38 -14.95 -9.87
N PRO A 123 6.89 -14.63 -8.65
CA PRO A 123 7.36 -13.48 -7.91
C PRO A 123 8.81 -13.63 -7.48
N ARG A 124 9.48 -12.49 -7.28
CA ARG A 124 10.83 -12.37 -6.75
C ARG A 124 10.81 -11.48 -5.51
N PRO A 125 11.81 -11.60 -4.61
CA PRO A 125 11.98 -10.63 -3.54
C PRO A 125 12.11 -9.21 -4.09
N LEU A 126 11.42 -8.23 -3.47
CA LEU A 126 11.39 -6.84 -3.90
C LEU A 126 12.15 -5.97 -2.93
N LEU A 127 12.96 -5.03 -3.46
CA LEU A 127 13.51 -3.95 -2.64
C LEU A 127 12.35 -3.10 -2.12
N THR A 128 12.19 -3.03 -0.79
CA THR A 128 11.18 -2.17 -0.17
C THR A 128 11.82 -1.03 0.59
N THR A 129 11.12 0.09 0.72
CA THR A 129 11.52 1.15 1.63
C THR A 129 11.28 0.76 3.08
N PHE A 130 12.00 1.41 4.00
CA PHE A 130 11.73 1.41 5.43
C PHE A 130 11.44 2.84 5.85
N THR A 131 10.27 3.05 6.43
CA THR A 131 9.76 4.38 6.74
C THR A 131 10.32 4.89 8.07
N LEU A 132 10.83 6.11 8.01
CA LEU A 132 11.24 6.90 9.17
C LEU A 132 10.15 7.93 9.44
N SER A 133 9.49 7.85 10.59
CA SER A 133 8.56 8.89 11.05
C SER A 133 9.26 10.25 11.12
N ALA A 134 8.50 11.33 10.94
CA ALA A 134 9.03 12.67 11.11
C ALA A 134 9.34 12.91 12.59
N ASP A 135 10.63 13.13 12.90
CA ASP A 135 11.15 13.33 14.24
C ASP A 135 12.38 14.22 14.21
N GLU A 136 13.01 14.45 15.33
CA GLU A 136 14.31 15.11 15.41
C GLU A 136 15.34 14.37 14.54
N PRO A 137 16.28 15.10 13.87
CA PRO A 137 17.24 14.48 12.96
C PRO A 137 18.04 13.34 13.59
N ALA A 138 18.43 13.46 14.86
CA ALA A 138 19.19 12.44 15.58
C ALA A 138 18.36 11.17 15.79
N THR A 139 17.08 11.30 16.16
CA THR A 139 16.14 10.17 16.32
C THR A 139 15.96 9.44 14.99
N MET A 140 15.76 10.18 13.89
CA MET A 140 15.63 9.56 12.57
C MET A 140 16.88 8.77 12.17
N VAL A 141 18.07 9.25 12.51
CA VAL A 141 19.34 8.53 12.30
C VAL A 141 19.39 7.23 13.11
N GLU A 142 18.96 7.26 14.38
CA GLU A 142 18.92 6.07 15.22
C GLU A 142 17.95 5.02 14.66
N VAL A 143 16.75 5.46 14.26
CA VAL A 143 15.75 4.58 13.64
C VAL A 143 16.29 3.99 12.33
N ALA A 144 16.94 4.80 11.48
CA ALA A 144 17.53 4.31 10.22
C ALA A 144 18.58 3.21 10.46
N ARG A 145 19.41 3.37 11.50
CA ARG A 145 20.40 2.36 11.92
C ARG A 145 19.74 1.10 12.51
N GLY A 146 18.54 1.24 13.05
CA GLY A 146 17.74 0.15 13.59
C GLY A 146 17.16 -0.80 12.53
N PHE A 147 17.28 -0.45 11.24
CA PHE A 147 16.89 -1.34 10.12
C PHE A 147 18.14 -1.96 9.46
N PRO A 148 18.73 -3.04 10.03
CA PRO A 148 19.92 -3.66 9.50
C PRO A 148 19.67 -4.17 8.09
N GLY A 149 20.55 -3.80 7.15
CA GLY A 149 20.43 -4.19 5.75
C GLY A 149 19.42 -3.38 4.93
N ALA A 150 18.77 -2.36 5.49
CA ALA A 150 17.93 -1.44 4.71
C ALA A 150 18.75 -0.77 3.60
N ARG A 151 18.27 -0.88 2.37
CA ARG A 151 18.89 -0.27 1.18
C ARG A 151 18.08 0.87 0.61
N ALA A 152 16.83 0.99 1.02
CA ALA A 152 15.91 2.06 0.64
C ALA A 152 15.21 2.59 1.89
N LEU A 153 15.13 3.92 2.01
CA LEU A 153 14.52 4.61 3.14
C LEU A 153 13.48 5.60 2.62
N LYS A 154 12.33 5.65 3.32
CA LYS A 154 11.29 6.65 3.12
C LYS A 154 11.26 7.57 4.34
N LEU A 155 11.51 8.86 4.16
CA LEU A 155 11.51 9.85 5.23
C LEU A 155 10.19 10.61 5.22
N LYS A 156 9.43 10.54 6.31
CA LYS A 156 8.30 11.42 6.52
C LYS A 156 8.81 12.82 6.86
N LEU A 157 8.27 13.82 6.17
CA LEU A 157 8.59 15.23 6.37
C LEU A 157 7.31 15.97 6.78
N THR A 158 7.49 17.07 7.49
CA THR A 158 6.40 17.91 7.98
C THR A 158 6.52 19.32 7.42
N ASN A 159 5.58 20.20 7.76
CA ASN A 159 5.66 21.59 7.36
C ASN A 159 6.43 22.42 8.41
N ASP A 160 7.67 22.00 8.72
CA ASP A 160 8.57 22.71 9.65
C ASP A 160 9.93 23.04 9.00
N GLU A 161 10.79 23.76 9.73
CA GLU A 161 12.09 24.20 9.24
C GLU A 161 13.20 23.14 9.32
N PHE A 162 12.95 22.01 9.99
CA PHE A 162 13.96 20.98 10.25
C PHE A 162 14.12 19.95 9.13
N ASN A 163 13.31 20.00 8.08
CA ASN A 163 13.31 19.00 7.02
C ASN A 163 14.66 18.87 6.30
N ALA A 164 15.37 20.00 6.06
CA ALA A 164 16.69 19.95 5.46
C ALA A 164 17.70 19.22 6.33
N ASP A 165 17.65 19.44 7.64
CA ASP A 165 18.55 18.80 8.61
C ASP A 165 18.24 17.30 8.78
N ARG A 166 16.95 16.93 8.79
CA ARG A 166 16.50 15.52 8.77
C ARG A 166 17.11 14.77 7.59
N VAL A 167 16.93 15.30 6.39
CA VAL A 167 17.40 14.65 5.16
C VAL A 167 18.93 14.56 5.11
N ARG A 168 19.63 15.63 5.47
CA ARG A 168 21.10 15.65 5.53
C ARG A 168 21.65 14.67 6.57
N ALA A 169 21.05 14.62 7.76
CA ALA A 169 21.49 13.73 8.84
C ALA A 169 21.31 12.26 8.43
N VAL A 170 20.17 11.88 7.88
CA VAL A 170 19.92 10.51 7.42
C VAL A 170 20.84 10.16 6.23
N ARG A 171 21.04 11.07 5.27
CA ARG A 171 22.00 10.85 4.16
C ARG A 171 23.41 10.63 4.65
N ALA A 172 23.87 11.44 5.63
CA ALA A 172 25.20 11.28 6.22
C ALA A 172 25.36 9.93 6.94
N ALA A 173 24.33 9.48 7.65
CA ALA A 173 24.32 8.21 8.36
C ALA A 173 24.19 6.99 7.43
N CYS A 174 23.49 7.15 6.30
CA CYS A 174 23.20 6.08 5.34
C CYS A 174 23.61 6.50 3.91
N PRO A 175 24.92 6.69 3.63
CA PRO A 175 25.40 7.31 2.38
C PRO A 175 25.07 6.52 1.11
N GLY A 176 24.91 5.20 1.23
CA GLY A 176 24.57 4.28 0.13
C GLY A 176 23.08 4.00 -0.06
N ALA A 177 22.21 4.45 0.85
CA ALA A 177 20.79 4.16 0.75
C ALA A 177 20.14 4.93 -0.40
N TRP A 178 19.19 4.30 -1.07
CA TRP A 178 18.21 5.00 -1.89
C TRP A 178 17.24 5.73 -0.96
N ILE A 179 16.98 7.01 -1.18
CA ILE A 179 16.14 7.81 -0.29
C ILE A 179 14.99 8.42 -1.10
N MET A 180 13.79 8.28 -0.59
CA MET A 180 12.64 9.09 -0.94
C MET A 180 12.13 9.88 0.27
N VAL A 181 11.39 10.93 0.01
CA VAL A 181 10.71 11.70 1.04
C VAL A 181 9.22 11.75 0.76
N ASP A 182 8.42 11.78 1.81
CA ASP A 182 6.97 11.89 1.74
C ASP A 182 6.53 13.07 2.62
N ALA A 183 5.94 14.05 1.96
CA ALA A 183 5.46 15.26 2.60
C ALA A 183 4.04 15.12 3.15
N ASN A 184 3.30 14.09 2.75
CA ASN A 184 1.89 13.91 3.08
C ASN A 184 1.11 15.23 2.98
N GLN A 185 1.20 15.90 1.82
CA GLN A 185 0.52 17.17 1.53
C GLN A 185 1.04 18.39 2.33
N GLY A 186 2.15 18.26 3.06
CA GLY A 186 2.61 19.25 4.04
C GLY A 186 3.27 20.50 3.47
N PHE A 187 3.54 20.60 2.15
CA PHE A 187 4.29 21.74 1.60
C PHE A 187 3.42 22.76 0.89
N THR A 188 3.91 24.01 0.89
CA THR A 188 3.55 25.03 -0.10
C THR A 188 4.59 25.07 -1.21
N ARG A 189 4.31 25.77 -2.32
CA ARG A 189 5.33 25.99 -3.37
C ARG A 189 6.61 26.64 -2.81
N GLU A 190 6.45 27.62 -1.94
CA GLU A 190 7.57 28.36 -1.33
C GLU A 190 8.39 27.47 -0.38
N SER A 191 7.73 26.68 0.48
CA SER A 191 8.44 25.78 1.39
C SER A 191 9.17 24.68 0.63
N PHE A 192 8.53 24.12 -0.41
CA PHE A 192 9.16 23.14 -1.29
C PHE A 192 10.36 23.71 -2.04
N ALA A 193 10.23 24.90 -2.64
CA ALA A 193 11.32 25.56 -3.35
C ALA A 193 12.54 25.83 -2.43
N ARG A 194 12.30 26.22 -1.18
CA ARG A 194 13.38 26.38 -0.19
C ARG A 194 14.07 25.07 0.20
N LEU A 195 13.30 23.97 0.27
CA LEU A 195 13.81 22.66 0.65
C LEU A 195 14.53 21.95 -0.51
N LEU A 196 14.12 22.19 -1.75
CA LEU A 196 14.57 21.47 -2.94
C LEU A 196 16.10 21.38 -3.08
N PRO A 197 16.92 22.43 -2.83
CA PRO A 197 18.37 22.31 -2.88
C PRO A 197 18.93 21.25 -1.92
N ALA A 198 18.39 21.17 -0.69
CA ALA A 198 18.82 20.17 0.29
C ALA A 198 18.41 18.75 -0.12
N LEU A 199 17.26 18.58 -0.75
CA LEU A 199 16.83 17.28 -1.30
C LEU A 199 17.74 16.82 -2.44
N VAL A 200 18.14 17.75 -3.33
CA VAL A 200 19.07 17.48 -4.44
C VAL A 200 20.46 17.11 -3.91
N ASP A 201 21.02 17.90 -2.99
CA ASP A 201 22.32 17.63 -2.37
C ASP A 201 22.35 16.28 -1.66
N ALA A 202 21.26 15.93 -1.00
CA ALA A 202 21.07 14.64 -0.35
C ALA A 202 20.75 13.49 -1.34
N ARG A 203 20.67 13.75 -2.63
CA ARG A 203 20.34 12.76 -3.66
C ARG A 203 19.05 12.03 -3.37
N VAL A 204 18.02 12.78 -2.98
CA VAL A 204 16.65 12.24 -2.87
C VAL A 204 16.16 11.87 -4.27
N ALA A 205 15.63 10.67 -4.42
CA ALA A 205 15.22 10.15 -5.72
C ALA A 205 13.75 10.44 -6.06
N VAL A 206 12.89 10.52 -5.04
CA VAL A 206 11.43 10.75 -5.19
C VAL A 206 10.95 11.66 -4.07
N VAL A 207 10.08 12.61 -4.42
CA VAL A 207 9.26 13.38 -3.49
C VAL A 207 7.81 12.93 -3.69
N GLU A 208 7.23 12.34 -2.65
CA GLU A 208 5.84 11.89 -2.65
C GLU A 208 4.93 12.98 -2.07
N GLN A 209 3.83 13.23 -2.76
CA GLN A 209 2.72 14.13 -2.42
C GLN A 209 3.16 15.43 -1.73
N PRO A 210 3.91 16.30 -2.42
CA PRO A 210 4.39 17.54 -1.80
C PRO A 210 3.27 18.49 -1.40
N PHE A 211 2.19 18.57 -2.20
CA PHE A 211 1.14 19.58 -2.08
C PHE A 211 -0.22 18.97 -1.72
N PRO A 212 -1.12 19.76 -1.10
CA PRO A 212 -2.47 19.32 -0.77
C PRO A 212 -3.27 18.89 -2.00
N ILE A 213 -4.19 17.92 -1.80
CA ILE A 213 -5.21 17.56 -2.80
C ILE A 213 -5.97 18.84 -3.22
N GLY A 214 -6.22 18.97 -4.52
CA GLY A 214 -6.83 20.15 -5.12
C GLY A 214 -5.84 21.26 -5.46
N SER A 215 -4.56 21.08 -5.09
CA SER A 215 -3.46 22.00 -5.43
C SER A 215 -2.53 21.45 -6.50
N GLU A 216 -2.96 20.48 -7.29
CA GLU A 216 -2.16 19.82 -8.33
C GLU A 216 -1.64 20.83 -9.38
N ALA A 217 -2.35 21.93 -9.61
CA ALA A 217 -1.89 23.03 -10.45
C ALA A 217 -0.59 23.70 -9.94
N TRP A 218 -0.23 23.52 -8.66
CA TRP A 218 1.06 23.99 -8.13
C TRP A 218 2.25 23.21 -8.70
N LEU A 219 2.00 22.06 -9.29
CA LEU A 219 3.00 21.26 -10.00
C LEU A 219 3.26 21.79 -11.42
N ASP A 220 2.31 22.58 -11.99
CA ASP A 220 2.47 23.13 -13.34
C ASP A 220 3.68 24.07 -13.40
N GLY A 221 4.63 23.77 -14.29
CA GLY A 221 5.86 24.53 -14.43
C GLY A 221 6.83 24.45 -13.24
N LEU A 222 6.65 23.47 -12.36
CA LEU A 222 7.61 23.19 -11.29
C LEU A 222 8.88 22.57 -11.91
N ASP A 223 9.99 23.32 -11.85
CA ASP A 223 11.30 22.82 -12.29
C ASP A 223 11.95 22.02 -11.15
N SER A 224 11.66 20.72 -11.10
CA SER A 224 12.25 19.81 -10.13
C SER A 224 13.08 18.74 -10.83
N PRO A 225 14.37 18.60 -10.51
CA PRO A 225 15.18 17.50 -11.02
C PRO A 225 14.87 16.17 -10.32
N ILE A 226 14.03 16.21 -9.28
CA ILE A 226 13.62 15.03 -8.50
C ILE A 226 12.23 14.58 -8.98
N MET A 227 12.06 13.28 -9.15
CA MET A 227 10.77 12.67 -9.50
C MET A 227 9.70 13.02 -8.47
N ILE A 228 8.54 13.50 -8.92
CA ILE A 228 7.37 13.73 -8.07
C ILE A 228 6.44 12.54 -8.22
N ALA A 229 6.00 11.99 -7.08
CA ALA A 229 4.99 10.94 -7.02
C ALA A 229 3.68 11.48 -6.44
N ALA A 230 2.54 11.11 -7.05
CA ALA A 230 1.23 11.36 -6.49
C ALA A 230 0.81 10.18 -5.59
N ASP A 231 0.32 10.47 -4.39
CA ASP A 231 -0.30 9.52 -3.47
C ASP A 231 -1.75 9.92 -3.17
N GLU A 232 -1.97 10.93 -2.33
CA GLU A 232 -3.31 11.34 -1.92
C GLU A 232 -4.12 11.95 -3.07
N SER A 233 -3.46 12.53 -4.08
CA SER A 233 -4.10 13.08 -5.30
C SER A 233 -4.57 12.01 -6.29
N VAL A 234 -4.33 10.73 -6.03
CA VAL A 234 -4.76 9.63 -6.89
C VAL A 234 -5.42 8.53 -6.07
N GLN A 235 -6.74 8.40 -6.20
CA GLN A 235 -7.52 7.37 -5.52
C GLN A 235 -7.63 6.12 -6.39
N ASP A 236 -8.12 6.29 -7.63
CA ASP A 236 -8.34 5.24 -8.60
C ASP A 236 -7.95 5.69 -10.02
N HIS A 237 -8.29 4.90 -11.04
CA HIS A 237 -7.91 5.16 -12.42
C HIS A 237 -8.53 6.44 -13.00
N HIS A 238 -9.63 6.96 -12.43
CA HIS A 238 -10.29 8.18 -12.92
C HIS A 238 -9.45 9.44 -12.67
N ASP A 239 -8.57 9.42 -11.64
CA ASP A 239 -7.72 10.55 -11.30
C ASP A 239 -6.49 10.68 -12.21
N LEU A 240 -6.08 9.59 -12.87
CA LEU A 240 -4.84 9.54 -13.65
C LEU A 240 -4.74 10.61 -14.74
N PRO A 241 -5.79 10.90 -15.55
CA PRO A 241 -5.69 11.89 -16.62
C PRO A 241 -5.35 13.30 -16.12
N ALA A 242 -5.81 13.68 -14.93
CA ALA A 242 -5.56 15.00 -14.35
C ALA A 242 -4.11 15.21 -13.91
N LEU A 243 -3.35 14.13 -13.76
CA LEU A 243 -1.96 14.16 -13.28
C LEU A 243 -0.93 14.10 -14.41
N VAL A 244 -1.36 13.89 -15.65
CA VAL A 244 -0.47 13.84 -16.82
C VAL A 244 0.28 15.17 -16.98
N GLY A 245 1.62 15.09 -17.08
CA GLY A 245 2.50 16.26 -17.18
C GLY A 245 2.78 16.97 -15.86
N ARG A 246 2.16 16.56 -14.74
CA ARG A 246 2.35 17.14 -13.41
C ARG A 246 3.24 16.30 -12.53
N VAL A 247 3.07 14.97 -12.58
CA VAL A 247 3.89 14.01 -11.84
C VAL A 247 4.49 12.99 -12.77
N GLY A 248 5.57 12.37 -12.36
CA GLY A 248 6.21 11.29 -13.13
C GLY A 248 5.89 9.90 -12.59
N MET A 249 5.31 9.80 -11.39
CA MET A 249 5.05 8.53 -10.70
C MET A 249 3.70 8.54 -10.00
N ILE A 250 3.04 7.38 -9.97
CA ILE A 250 1.77 7.15 -9.28
C ILE A 250 1.99 6.11 -8.18
N ASN A 251 1.61 6.45 -6.95
CA ASN A 251 1.60 5.52 -5.83
C ASN A 251 0.23 4.84 -5.74
N ILE A 252 0.16 3.58 -6.14
CA ILE A 252 -1.04 2.76 -6.07
C ILE A 252 -1.08 2.09 -4.69
N LYS A 253 -2.17 2.31 -3.95
CA LYS A 253 -2.46 1.63 -2.68
C LYS A 253 -3.80 0.92 -2.78
N LEU A 254 -3.83 -0.34 -2.41
CA LEU A 254 -5.02 -1.18 -2.57
C LEU A 254 -6.21 -0.65 -1.77
N ASP A 255 -5.96 -0.12 -0.58
CA ASP A 255 -7.01 0.53 0.24
C ASP A 255 -7.63 1.75 -0.44
N LYS A 256 -6.84 2.50 -1.23
CA LYS A 256 -7.35 3.65 -1.99
C LYS A 256 -8.17 3.18 -3.20
N CYS A 257 -7.57 2.38 -4.05
CA CYS A 257 -8.21 1.99 -5.31
C CYS A 257 -9.23 0.85 -5.16
N GLY A 258 -9.34 0.24 -3.97
CA GLY A 258 -10.35 -0.77 -3.67
C GLY A 258 -10.01 -2.17 -4.17
N GLY A 259 -8.74 -2.58 -4.04
CA GLY A 259 -8.31 -3.96 -4.22
C GLY A 259 -7.40 -4.20 -5.41
N LEU A 260 -6.93 -5.44 -5.50
CA LEU A 260 -5.96 -5.87 -6.51
C LEU A 260 -6.52 -5.80 -7.94
N THR A 261 -7.81 -6.07 -8.13
CA THR A 261 -8.46 -6.02 -9.46
C THR A 261 -8.34 -4.62 -10.08
N GLU A 262 -8.72 -3.59 -9.33
CA GLU A 262 -8.60 -2.20 -9.76
C GLU A 262 -7.13 -1.78 -9.88
N ALA A 263 -6.29 -2.18 -8.94
CA ALA A 263 -4.87 -1.83 -8.92
C ALA A 263 -4.12 -2.32 -10.17
N LEU A 264 -4.42 -3.51 -10.66
CA LEU A 264 -3.84 -4.05 -11.89
C LEU A 264 -4.30 -3.26 -13.13
N ALA A 265 -5.60 -2.93 -13.22
CA ALA A 265 -6.15 -2.10 -14.31
C ALA A 265 -5.57 -0.68 -14.28
N MET A 266 -5.48 -0.10 -13.08
CA MET A 266 -4.88 1.21 -12.85
C MET A 266 -3.40 1.24 -13.25
N ALA A 267 -2.64 0.19 -12.91
CA ALA A 267 -1.24 0.07 -13.31
C ALA A 267 -1.06 0.00 -14.84
N GLU A 268 -1.92 -0.71 -15.54
CA GLU A 268 -1.91 -0.76 -17.00
C GLU A 268 -2.20 0.60 -17.61
N GLN A 269 -3.24 1.29 -17.13
CA GLN A 269 -3.61 2.62 -17.60
C GLN A 269 -2.53 3.66 -17.31
N ALA A 270 -1.97 3.67 -16.09
CA ALA A 270 -0.90 4.59 -15.71
C ALA A 270 0.33 4.46 -16.63
N ARG A 271 0.74 3.24 -16.98
CA ARG A 271 1.82 3.01 -17.95
C ARG A 271 1.49 3.56 -19.34
N LYS A 272 0.26 3.37 -19.83
CA LYS A 272 -0.19 3.93 -21.11
C LYS A 272 -0.13 5.45 -21.13
N LEU A 273 -0.31 6.08 -19.98
CA LEU A 273 -0.20 7.53 -19.78
C LEU A 273 1.24 8.01 -19.52
N GLY A 274 2.20 7.09 -19.48
CA GLY A 274 3.62 7.42 -19.32
C GLY A 274 4.10 7.55 -17.88
N PHE A 275 3.32 7.15 -16.88
CA PHE A 275 3.74 7.18 -15.49
C PHE A 275 4.63 5.98 -15.12
N GLU A 276 5.61 6.23 -14.27
CA GLU A 276 6.25 5.20 -13.47
C GLU A 276 5.32 4.76 -12.33
N LEU A 277 5.47 3.52 -11.88
CA LEU A 277 4.61 2.95 -10.86
C LEU A 277 5.35 2.79 -9.53
N MET A 278 4.65 3.14 -8.47
CA MET A 278 4.95 2.81 -7.09
C MET A 278 3.77 2.05 -6.50
N VAL A 279 4.04 1.05 -5.67
CA VAL A 279 3.06 0.45 -4.78
C VAL A 279 3.37 0.87 -3.36
N GLY A 280 2.36 1.37 -2.67
CA GLY A 280 2.43 1.70 -1.25
C GLY A 280 1.37 0.96 -0.44
N ASN A 281 1.31 1.29 0.84
CA ASN A 281 0.39 0.68 1.78
C ASN A 281 -0.23 1.73 2.72
N MET A 282 -1.32 1.35 3.38
CA MET A 282 -1.95 2.10 4.47
C MET A 282 -1.61 1.46 5.83
N SER A 283 -0.46 0.77 5.91
CA SER A 283 -0.04 -0.09 7.03
C SER A 283 -0.81 -1.42 7.06
N GLY A 284 -0.76 -2.16 8.18
CA GLY A 284 -1.43 -3.44 8.34
C GLY A 284 -0.50 -4.63 8.49
N SER A 285 -1.09 -5.81 8.54
CA SER A 285 -0.36 -7.07 8.66
C SER A 285 0.19 -7.56 7.31
N SER A 286 0.93 -8.65 7.32
CA SER A 286 1.38 -9.31 6.09
C SER A 286 0.23 -9.73 5.19
N LEU A 287 -0.97 -9.92 5.72
CA LEU A 287 -2.16 -10.23 4.92
C LEU A 287 -2.57 -9.04 4.02
N ALA A 288 -2.42 -7.80 4.51
CA ALA A 288 -2.65 -6.59 3.69
C ALA A 288 -1.52 -6.36 2.67
N MET A 289 -0.27 -6.73 3.03
CA MET A 289 0.89 -6.54 2.14
C MET A 289 0.96 -7.54 0.98
N ALA A 290 0.53 -8.76 1.17
CA ALA A 290 0.73 -9.82 0.19
C ALA A 290 0.03 -9.56 -1.17
N PRO A 291 -1.21 -9.07 -1.26
CA PRO A 291 -1.79 -8.68 -2.55
C PRO A 291 -1.06 -7.48 -3.18
N ALA A 292 -0.62 -6.50 -2.37
CA ALA A 292 0.19 -5.37 -2.85
C ALA A 292 1.58 -5.83 -3.34
N PHE A 293 2.17 -6.87 -2.75
CA PHE A 293 3.40 -7.50 -3.22
C PHE A 293 3.26 -8.11 -4.62
N VAL A 294 2.09 -8.66 -4.97
CA VAL A 294 1.80 -9.12 -6.34
C VAL A 294 1.85 -7.95 -7.31
N LEU A 295 1.18 -6.83 -7.01
CA LEU A 295 1.26 -5.62 -7.82
C LEU A 295 2.69 -5.08 -7.91
N GLY A 296 3.43 -5.14 -6.81
CA GLY A 296 4.81 -4.66 -6.66
C GLY A 296 5.80 -5.29 -7.63
N GLN A 297 5.52 -6.52 -8.14
CA GLN A 297 6.36 -7.18 -9.13
C GLN A 297 6.50 -6.36 -10.42
N SER A 298 5.58 -5.44 -10.64
CA SER A 298 5.53 -4.57 -11.81
C SER A 298 5.79 -3.10 -11.51
N CYS A 299 6.17 -2.77 -10.28
CA CYS A 299 6.43 -1.40 -9.82
C CYS A 299 7.93 -1.10 -9.75
N LYS A 300 8.28 0.17 -9.98
CA LYS A 300 9.65 0.68 -9.86
C LYS A 300 10.02 0.94 -8.40
N VAL A 301 9.07 1.39 -7.61
CA VAL A 301 9.22 1.67 -6.19
C VAL A 301 8.22 0.81 -5.41
N VAL A 302 8.69 0.20 -4.33
CA VAL A 302 7.88 -0.64 -3.43
C VAL A 302 8.03 -0.11 -2.02
N ASP A 303 6.90 0.20 -1.39
CA ASP A 303 6.78 0.72 -0.03
C ASP A 303 5.77 -0.15 0.73
N LEU A 304 6.24 -1.31 1.20
CA LEU A 304 5.43 -2.38 1.82
C LEU A 304 6.00 -2.80 3.18
N ASP A 305 6.30 -1.84 4.01
CA ASP A 305 6.93 -2.04 5.32
C ASP A 305 5.95 -2.06 6.51
N GLY A 306 4.63 -2.01 6.26
CA GLY A 306 3.60 -1.97 7.30
C GLY A 306 3.81 -2.96 8.46
N PRO A 307 4.03 -4.27 8.21
CA PRO A 307 4.24 -5.26 9.25
C PRO A 307 5.47 -5.02 10.14
N VAL A 308 6.46 -4.28 9.65
CA VAL A 308 7.70 -4.00 10.40
C VAL A 308 7.43 -3.18 11.67
N PHE A 309 6.36 -2.37 11.65
CA PHE A 309 5.96 -1.54 12.79
C PHE A 309 5.14 -2.29 13.84
N LEU A 310 4.57 -3.44 13.50
CA LEU A 310 3.70 -4.21 14.39
C LEU A 310 4.51 -4.89 15.49
N ARG A 311 3.99 -4.94 16.71
CA ARG A 311 4.56 -5.75 17.80
C ARG A 311 4.55 -7.23 17.44
N VAL A 312 3.47 -7.68 16.82
CA VAL A 312 3.28 -9.05 16.34
C VAL A 312 2.60 -8.99 14.99
N ASP A 313 3.22 -9.58 14.00
CA ASP A 313 2.61 -9.82 12.68
C ASP A 313 2.08 -11.26 12.66
N PRO A 314 0.79 -11.49 12.34
CA PRO A 314 0.22 -12.84 12.34
C PRO A 314 0.91 -13.78 11.35
N ALA A 315 1.14 -15.01 11.80
CA ALA A 315 1.67 -16.05 10.93
C ALA A 315 0.55 -16.69 10.05
N PRO A 316 0.87 -17.10 8.81
CA PRO A 316 2.14 -16.92 8.11
C PRO A 316 2.37 -15.46 7.71
N SER A 317 3.61 -15.01 7.77
CA SER A 317 3.97 -13.60 7.57
C SER A 317 5.00 -13.40 6.47
N ALA A 318 5.06 -12.17 5.92
CA ALA A 318 6.09 -11.75 5.01
C ALA A 318 7.47 -11.75 5.69
N THR A 319 8.51 -12.00 4.91
CA THR A 319 9.89 -11.96 5.39
C THR A 319 10.57 -10.68 4.92
N TYR A 320 11.21 -9.96 5.85
CA TYR A 320 12.03 -8.78 5.57
C TYR A 320 13.50 -9.12 5.83
N ARG A 321 14.29 -9.12 4.77
CA ARG A 321 15.71 -9.46 4.87
C ARG A 321 16.53 -8.69 3.83
N ASP A 322 17.67 -8.15 4.25
CA ASP A 322 18.63 -7.43 3.39
C ASP A 322 17.98 -6.30 2.54
N GLY A 323 17.01 -5.58 3.12
CA GLY A 323 16.25 -4.54 2.46
C GLY A 323 15.16 -5.03 1.50
N LEU A 324 14.92 -6.34 1.46
CA LEU A 324 13.92 -6.96 0.60
C LEU A 324 12.71 -7.43 1.39
N ILE A 325 11.53 -7.33 0.77
CA ILE A 325 10.32 -8.04 1.19
C ILE A 325 10.12 -9.28 0.32
N TRP A 326 9.70 -10.37 0.96
CA TRP A 326 9.23 -11.59 0.32
C TRP A 326 7.91 -12.04 0.96
N CYS A 327 6.87 -12.21 0.14
CA CYS A 327 5.62 -12.83 0.55
C CYS A 327 5.50 -14.19 -0.12
N ASP A 328 5.49 -15.24 0.69
CA ASP A 328 5.23 -16.60 0.23
C ASP A 328 3.74 -16.81 -0.07
N ASP A 329 3.42 -17.72 -0.97
CA ASP A 329 2.04 -18.12 -1.31
C ASP A 329 1.24 -18.60 -0.07
N ALA A 330 1.91 -19.04 1.00
CA ALA A 330 1.27 -19.41 2.26
C ALA A 330 0.72 -18.20 3.02
N VAL A 331 1.27 -17.01 2.83
CA VAL A 331 0.75 -15.78 3.45
C VAL A 331 -0.63 -15.48 2.88
N TRP A 332 -0.74 -15.48 1.54
CA TRP A 332 -1.97 -15.18 0.83
C TRP A 332 -1.83 -15.59 -0.65
N GLY A 333 -2.96 -15.94 -1.27
CA GLY A 333 -3.04 -16.12 -2.72
C GLY A 333 -2.43 -17.41 -3.26
N GLY A 334 -2.00 -18.31 -2.39
CA GLY A 334 -1.56 -19.63 -2.78
C GLY A 334 -2.70 -20.63 -3.01
N PRO A 335 -2.46 -21.69 -3.81
CA PRO A 335 -3.38 -22.81 -3.91
C PRO A 335 -3.50 -23.53 -2.57
N LEU A 336 -4.52 -24.37 -2.41
CA LEU A 336 -4.55 -25.31 -1.29
C LEU A 336 -3.31 -26.19 -1.34
N ALA A 337 -2.64 -26.39 -0.19
CA ALA A 337 -1.62 -27.40 -0.09
C ALA A 337 -2.20 -28.74 -0.52
N ALA A 338 -1.48 -29.48 -1.37
CA ALA A 338 -1.88 -30.86 -1.67
C ALA A 338 -2.00 -31.62 -0.35
N ALA A 339 -3.11 -32.33 -0.16
CA ALA A 339 -3.25 -33.22 1.00
C ALA A 339 -2.06 -34.19 0.97
N ALA A 340 -1.24 -34.16 2.03
CA ALA A 340 -0.09 -35.05 2.18
C ALA A 340 -0.53 -36.50 2.38
#